data_1db7e86b255ec628e34301c56229a7f8
#
_entry.id   1db7e86b255ec628e34301c56229a7f8
#
_cell.length_a   1.000
_cell.length_b   1.000
_cell.length_c   1.000
_cell.angle_alpha   90.00
_cell.angle_beta   90.00
_cell.angle_gamma   90.00
#
_symmetry.space_group_name_H-M   'P 1'
#
loop_
_entity.id
_entity.type
_entity.pdbx_description
1 polymer ?
#
loop_
_entity_poly.entity_id
_entity_poly.type
_entity_poly.pdbx_seq_one_letter_code
_entity_poly.pdbx_strand_id
1 'polypeptide(L)'
;MSNVKNKIYMGTDSGATTTKIAAVRGDGEPLGQDVVQRPTESAAGRDGVIIGWIRAMDDYLAGHDLGWDDVGGVGLSIPGPYLGYGIMDRSANFPVEFAGWNVHEEFARALATRAGHALSLVVGNDGNFGGVAEAKLARAGRKASVLMLMPGSGLGCAYVDADGRPLDGDTLAGLESGHLPAPLHLLGWTGKPLPCGCGRDWGCVEAYTTISGLRHLLEDHLPSFPDHELAKSDAPIKEKVLSLRDRAQLGDALAVSIFDFQARVMGLHVASLTMTLDAGIVVIGGGLMDPQATTTDFRERYLRVVREAAEPYLWPAQRERLEIVPARLGDLSQAIGAALVARAAAE
;
A
#
# COMPACT_ATOMS: atom_id res chain seq x y z
N MET A 1 30.93 9.52 7.66
CA MET A 1 29.70 10.10 8.25
C MET A 1 29.33 11.51 7.75
N SER A 2 30.24 12.33 7.20
CA SER A 2 29.92 13.69 6.71
C SER A 2 29.23 13.73 5.34
N ASN A 3 29.32 12.68 4.54
CA ASN A 3 28.85 12.70 3.14
C ASN A 3 27.34 12.37 3.00
N VAL A 4 26.77 11.60 3.93
CA VAL A 4 25.35 11.18 3.89
C VAL A 4 24.39 12.35 4.12
N LYS A 5 24.76 13.30 5.00
CA LYS A 5 23.88 14.43 5.36
C LYS A 5 23.60 15.43 4.24
N ASN A 6 24.49 15.52 3.26
CA ASN A 6 24.38 16.48 2.15
C ASN A 6 23.81 15.85 0.87
N LYS A 7 23.46 14.57 0.90
CA LYS A 7 22.88 13.84 -0.24
C LYS A 7 21.38 13.75 -0.13
N ILE A 8 20.73 13.54 -1.27
CA ILE A 8 19.36 13.08 -1.35
C ILE A 8 19.33 11.59 -1.71
N TYR A 9 18.23 10.93 -1.35
CA TYR A 9 17.95 9.55 -1.71
C TYR A 9 16.65 9.52 -2.47
N MET A 10 16.67 8.98 -3.68
CA MET A 10 15.51 8.95 -4.56
C MET A 10 14.76 7.64 -4.41
N GLY A 11 13.44 7.72 -4.41
CA GLY A 11 12.57 6.55 -4.45
C GLY A 11 11.72 6.57 -5.69
N THR A 12 11.68 5.43 -6.36
CA THR A 12 10.84 5.16 -7.52
C THR A 12 9.76 4.18 -7.10
N ASP A 13 8.50 4.56 -7.21
CA ASP A 13 7.35 3.66 -7.11
C ASP A 13 6.85 3.38 -8.51
N SER A 14 6.96 2.13 -8.97
CA SER A 14 6.61 1.75 -10.34
C SER A 14 5.62 0.61 -10.39
N GLY A 15 4.36 0.94 -10.65
CA GLY A 15 3.36 -0.02 -11.10
C GLY A 15 3.47 -0.27 -12.62
N ALA A 16 2.60 -1.13 -13.15
CA ALA A 16 2.59 -1.47 -14.58
C ALA A 16 2.24 -0.28 -15.51
N THR A 17 1.51 0.70 -15.01
CA THR A 17 1.00 1.82 -15.81
C THR A 17 1.62 3.16 -15.44
N THR A 18 2.01 3.33 -14.19
CA THR A 18 2.42 4.62 -13.64
C THR A 18 3.67 4.46 -12.78
N THR A 19 4.61 5.37 -12.96
CA THR A 19 5.82 5.53 -12.16
C THR A 19 5.77 6.86 -11.43
N LYS A 20 6.11 6.86 -10.13
CA LYS A 20 6.19 8.05 -9.28
C LYS A 20 7.60 8.16 -8.71
N ILE A 21 8.13 9.38 -8.68
CA ILE A 21 9.44 9.68 -8.08
C ILE A 21 9.24 10.66 -6.92
N ALA A 22 9.87 10.34 -5.79
CA ALA A 22 10.02 11.24 -4.65
C ALA A 22 11.44 11.12 -4.10
N ALA A 23 11.84 12.00 -3.19
CA ALA A 23 13.14 11.91 -2.54
C ALA A 23 13.07 12.29 -1.06
N VAL A 24 14.04 11.78 -0.31
CA VAL A 24 14.30 12.22 1.07
C VAL A 24 15.71 12.80 1.17
N ARG A 25 15.89 13.71 2.13
CA ARG A 25 17.22 14.25 2.48
C ARG A 25 18.01 13.23 3.31
N GLY A 26 19.27 13.51 3.53
CA GLY A 26 20.14 12.68 4.36
C GLY A 26 19.70 12.54 5.83
N ASP A 27 18.81 13.39 6.34
CA ASP A 27 18.14 13.25 7.64
C ASP A 27 16.88 12.36 7.57
N GLY A 28 16.49 11.95 6.37
CA GLY A 28 15.31 11.11 6.12
C GLY A 28 14.00 11.90 6.03
N GLU A 29 14.03 13.24 6.02
CA GLU A 29 12.85 14.03 5.77
C GLU A 29 12.59 14.18 4.27
N PRO A 30 11.32 14.18 3.82
CA PRO A 30 10.98 14.39 2.42
C PRO A 30 11.63 15.67 1.87
N LEU A 31 12.12 15.63 0.65
CA LEU A 31 12.70 16.81 -0.01
C LEU A 31 11.63 17.86 -0.30
N GLY A 32 10.42 17.41 -0.64
CA GLY A 32 9.22 18.23 -0.88
C GLY A 32 7.96 17.36 -0.71
N GLN A 33 6.81 17.95 -1.02
CA GLN A 33 5.53 17.23 -1.13
C GLN A 33 5.23 16.88 -2.59
N ASP A 34 6.12 17.25 -3.49
CA ASP A 34 5.96 17.07 -4.92
C ASP A 34 6.34 15.66 -5.33
N VAL A 35 5.64 15.16 -6.32
CA VAL A 35 5.92 13.89 -6.97
C VAL A 35 5.98 14.12 -8.48
N VAL A 36 7.01 13.60 -9.12
CA VAL A 36 6.99 13.47 -10.57
C VAL A 36 6.29 12.16 -10.91
N GLN A 37 5.23 12.26 -11.68
CA GLN A 37 4.46 11.11 -12.16
C GLN A 37 4.56 11.00 -13.68
N ARG A 38 4.88 9.79 -14.17
CA ARG A 38 5.01 9.47 -15.60
C ARG A 38 4.38 8.11 -15.90
N PRO A 39 4.00 7.82 -17.15
CA PRO A 39 3.72 6.45 -17.59
C PRO A 39 4.93 5.56 -17.38
N THR A 40 4.71 4.29 -16.99
CA THR A 40 5.79 3.30 -16.81
C THR A 40 6.36 2.79 -18.14
N GLU A 41 5.66 3.01 -19.27
CA GLU A 41 6.08 2.56 -20.62
C GLU A 41 6.25 1.04 -20.73
N SER A 42 5.46 0.25 -19.97
CA SER A 42 5.55 -1.22 -19.95
C SER A 42 5.39 -1.86 -21.35
N ALA A 43 4.60 -1.25 -22.23
CA ALA A 43 4.43 -1.70 -23.60
C ALA A 43 5.69 -1.56 -24.47
N ALA A 44 6.65 -0.72 -24.05
CA ALA A 44 7.95 -0.56 -24.71
C ALA A 44 9.02 -1.57 -24.23
N GLY A 45 8.59 -2.56 -23.42
CA GLY A 45 9.47 -3.58 -22.89
C GLY A 45 10.38 -3.10 -21.74
N ARG A 46 11.31 -3.96 -21.32
CA ARG A 46 12.20 -3.73 -20.17
C ARG A 46 13.04 -2.46 -20.34
N ASP A 47 13.63 -2.27 -21.52
CA ASP A 47 14.44 -1.09 -21.82
C ASP A 47 13.61 0.20 -21.76
N GLY A 48 12.39 0.16 -22.30
CA GLY A 48 11.47 1.30 -22.25
C GLY A 48 11.13 1.71 -20.83
N VAL A 49 10.89 0.74 -19.96
CA VAL A 49 10.62 0.97 -18.53
C VAL A 49 11.82 1.62 -17.84
N ILE A 50 13.04 1.07 -18.03
CA ILE A 50 14.27 1.63 -17.43
C ILE A 50 14.50 3.07 -17.93
N ILE A 51 14.35 3.32 -19.23
CA ILE A 51 14.49 4.67 -19.80
C ILE A 51 13.44 5.60 -19.20
N GLY A 52 12.21 5.13 -19.03
CA GLY A 52 11.13 5.88 -18.40
C GLY A 52 11.47 6.28 -16.96
N TRP A 53 12.01 5.36 -16.15
CA TRP A 53 12.45 5.64 -14.79
C TRP A 53 13.56 6.69 -14.74
N ILE A 54 14.60 6.54 -15.57
CA ILE A 54 15.70 7.52 -15.65
C ILE A 54 15.19 8.90 -16.02
N ARG A 55 14.31 9.01 -17.02
CA ARG A 55 13.70 10.29 -17.41
C ARG A 55 12.88 10.92 -16.29
N ALA A 56 12.09 10.12 -15.58
CA ALA A 56 11.31 10.62 -14.45
C ALA A 56 12.21 11.14 -13.31
N MET A 57 13.34 10.47 -13.07
CA MET A 57 14.35 10.94 -12.13
C MET A 57 15.05 12.22 -12.59
N ASP A 58 15.41 12.32 -13.88
CA ASP A 58 15.95 13.55 -14.46
C ASP A 58 15.00 14.72 -14.29
N ASP A 59 13.72 14.52 -14.58
CA ASP A 59 12.68 15.54 -14.42
C ASP A 59 12.57 15.98 -12.94
N TYR A 60 12.63 15.02 -12.00
CA TYR A 60 12.56 15.31 -10.57
C TYR A 60 13.78 16.14 -10.11
N LEU A 61 14.99 15.73 -10.51
CA LEU A 61 16.22 16.45 -10.17
C LEU A 61 16.21 17.87 -10.75
N ALA A 62 15.84 18.02 -12.01
CA ALA A 62 15.75 19.32 -12.67
C ALA A 62 14.72 20.25 -12.00
N GLY A 63 13.58 19.69 -11.56
CA GLY A 63 12.54 20.46 -10.83
C GLY A 63 12.98 20.98 -9.45
N HIS A 64 14.09 20.43 -8.91
CA HIS A 64 14.61 20.82 -7.60
C HIS A 64 16.01 21.48 -7.69
N ASP A 65 16.47 21.85 -8.88
CA ASP A 65 17.81 22.42 -9.11
C ASP A 65 18.94 21.50 -8.59
N LEU A 66 18.78 20.16 -8.74
CA LEU A 66 19.72 19.14 -8.30
C LEU A 66 20.28 18.36 -9.48
N GLY A 67 21.44 17.73 -9.27
CA GLY A 67 22.08 16.84 -10.22
C GLY A 67 22.31 15.43 -9.66
N TRP A 68 22.76 14.52 -10.53
CA TRP A 68 23.10 13.15 -10.13
C TRP A 68 24.22 13.08 -9.09
N ASP A 69 25.09 14.08 -9.05
CA ASP A 69 26.13 14.20 -8.01
C ASP A 69 25.55 14.43 -6.61
N ASP A 70 24.30 14.89 -6.49
CA ASP A 70 23.62 15.08 -5.21
C ASP A 70 22.96 13.79 -4.72
N VAL A 71 22.81 12.76 -5.57
CA VAL A 71 22.16 11.50 -5.25
C VAL A 71 23.10 10.58 -4.48
N GLY A 72 22.67 10.12 -3.32
CA GLY A 72 23.38 9.15 -2.46
C GLY A 72 23.00 7.70 -2.70
N GLY A 73 21.82 7.46 -3.27
CA GLY A 73 21.29 6.13 -3.55
C GLY A 73 19.86 6.18 -4.07
N VAL A 74 19.41 5.07 -4.62
CA VAL A 74 18.09 4.90 -5.23
C VAL A 74 17.38 3.69 -4.64
N GLY A 75 16.08 3.82 -4.36
CA GLY A 75 15.18 2.72 -4.06
C GLY A 75 14.19 2.51 -5.18
N LEU A 76 13.94 1.28 -5.56
CA LEU A 76 12.90 0.89 -6.50
C LEU A 76 11.83 0.06 -5.80
N SER A 77 10.66 0.64 -5.65
CA SER A 77 9.41 0.01 -5.23
C SER A 77 8.73 -0.55 -6.48
N ILE A 78 8.55 -1.86 -6.53
CA ILE A 78 7.93 -2.52 -7.67
C ILE A 78 7.11 -3.73 -7.17
N PRO A 79 5.90 -4.00 -7.70
CA PRO A 79 5.09 -5.12 -7.25
C PRO A 79 5.79 -6.47 -7.42
N GLY A 80 5.64 -7.35 -6.41
CA GLY A 80 6.03 -8.75 -6.50
C GLY A 80 5.07 -9.57 -7.40
N PRO A 81 5.21 -10.90 -7.42
CA PRO A 81 6.20 -11.68 -6.65
C PRO A 81 7.61 -11.67 -7.25
N TYR A 82 8.58 -12.18 -6.49
CA TYR A 82 9.98 -12.27 -6.90
C TYR A 82 10.49 -13.71 -6.85
N LEU A 83 11.39 -14.07 -7.79
CA LEU A 83 12.15 -15.33 -7.77
C LEU A 83 13.35 -15.25 -6.81
N GLY A 84 13.78 -14.06 -6.49
CA GLY A 84 14.88 -13.72 -5.62
C GLY A 84 15.05 -12.21 -5.61
N TYR A 85 16.01 -11.70 -4.81
CA TYR A 85 16.21 -10.26 -4.70
C TYR A 85 16.42 -9.58 -6.06
N GLY A 86 15.52 -8.65 -6.39
CA GLY A 86 15.56 -7.87 -7.63
C GLY A 86 15.32 -8.68 -8.91
N ILE A 87 14.86 -9.94 -8.82
CA ILE A 87 14.49 -10.76 -9.98
C ILE A 87 12.98 -10.98 -9.94
N MET A 88 12.27 -10.40 -10.90
CA MET A 88 10.81 -10.49 -10.98
C MET A 88 10.35 -11.92 -11.31
N ASP A 89 9.28 -12.36 -10.67
CA ASP A 89 8.50 -13.51 -11.11
C ASP A 89 7.34 -13.03 -12.01
N ARG A 90 6.49 -13.94 -12.42
CA ARG A 90 5.31 -13.65 -13.20
C ARG A 90 4.30 -12.84 -12.36
N SER A 91 4.15 -11.58 -12.69
CA SER A 91 3.19 -10.69 -12.05
C SER A 91 1.92 -10.58 -12.91
N ALA A 92 0.76 -10.49 -12.26
CA ALA A 92 -0.51 -10.24 -12.94
C ALA A 92 -0.59 -8.81 -13.55
N ASN A 93 0.24 -7.90 -13.05
CA ASN A 93 0.20 -6.49 -13.38
C ASN A 93 1.17 -6.09 -14.50
N PHE A 94 2.23 -6.90 -14.75
CA PHE A 94 3.24 -6.63 -15.77
C PHE A 94 3.13 -7.59 -16.94
N PRO A 95 3.65 -7.22 -18.14
CA PRO A 95 3.77 -8.14 -19.27
C PRO A 95 4.45 -9.45 -18.88
N VAL A 96 3.98 -10.56 -19.43
CA VAL A 96 4.48 -11.90 -19.07
C VAL A 96 5.98 -12.09 -19.35
N GLU A 97 6.52 -11.38 -20.30
CA GLU A 97 7.94 -11.37 -20.67
C GLU A 97 8.84 -10.72 -19.61
N PHE A 98 8.26 -10.09 -18.58
CA PHE A 98 9.04 -9.55 -17.46
C PHE A 98 9.39 -10.63 -16.42
N ALA A 99 8.79 -11.80 -16.48
CA ALA A 99 9.20 -12.94 -15.65
C ALA A 99 10.68 -13.28 -15.90
N GLY A 100 11.43 -13.46 -14.81
CA GLY A 100 12.88 -13.68 -14.85
C GLY A 100 13.72 -12.44 -15.13
N TRP A 101 13.12 -11.24 -15.17
CA TRP A 101 13.87 -10.00 -15.35
C TRP A 101 14.68 -9.67 -14.09
N ASN A 102 16.01 -9.61 -14.22
CA ASN A 102 16.90 -9.10 -13.19
C ASN A 102 16.88 -7.57 -13.21
N VAL A 103 15.81 -7.00 -12.68
CA VAL A 103 15.60 -5.54 -12.66
C VAL A 103 16.68 -4.81 -11.84
N HIS A 104 17.18 -5.45 -10.76
CA HIS A 104 18.24 -4.86 -9.96
C HIS A 104 19.50 -4.64 -10.79
N GLU A 105 19.98 -5.67 -11.49
CA GLU A 105 21.24 -5.57 -12.26
C GLU A 105 21.13 -4.58 -13.42
N GLU A 106 20.04 -4.68 -14.20
CA GLU A 106 19.87 -3.85 -15.39
C GLU A 106 19.65 -2.39 -15.03
N PHE A 107 18.84 -2.11 -14.00
CA PHE A 107 18.61 -0.73 -13.55
C PHE A 107 19.85 -0.14 -12.86
N ALA A 108 20.60 -0.90 -12.05
CA ALA A 108 21.86 -0.43 -11.47
C ALA A 108 22.87 -0.02 -12.55
N ARG A 109 22.95 -0.78 -13.65
CA ARG A 109 23.82 -0.46 -14.80
C ARG A 109 23.37 0.84 -15.49
N ALA A 110 22.06 1.01 -15.70
CA ALA A 110 21.51 2.22 -16.30
C ALA A 110 21.73 3.46 -15.43
N LEU A 111 21.54 3.34 -14.12
CA LEU A 111 21.81 4.39 -13.12
C LEU A 111 23.28 4.80 -13.15
N ALA A 112 24.19 3.84 -13.12
CA ALA A 112 25.65 4.12 -13.17
C ALA A 112 26.05 4.82 -14.47
N THR A 113 25.47 4.41 -15.60
CA THR A 113 25.71 5.05 -16.90
C THR A 113 25.21 6.50 -16.89
N ARG A 114 24.02 6.74 -16.34
CA ARG A 114 23.40 8.08 -16.32
C ARG A 114 24.09 9.03 -15.35
N ALA A 115 24.43 8.54 -14.16
CA ALA A 115 25.09 9.33 -13.12
C ALA A 115 26.60 9.54 -13.37
N GLY A 116 27.23 8.72 -14.20
CA GLY A 116 28.67 8.72 -14.40
C GLY A 116 29.48 8.04 -13.28
N HIS A 117 28.82 7.48 -12.28
CA HIS A 117 29.41 6.74 -11.17
C HIS A 117 28.42 5.70 -10.63
N ALA A 118 28.89 4.71 -9.88
CA ALA A 118 28.04 3.71 -9.26
C ALA A 118 27.17 4.33 -8.16
N LEU A 119 25.86 4.03 -8.20
CA LEU A 119 24.91 4.38 -7.15
C LEU A 119 24.41 3.11 -6.45
N SER A 120 24.19 3.21 -5.14
CA SER A 120 23.51 2.15 -4.39
C SER A 120 22.07 2.05 -4.88
N LEU A 121 21.62 0.83 -5.19
CA LEU A 121 20.24 0.52 -5.55
C LEU A 121 19.68 -0.52 -4.61
N VAL A 122 18.50 -0.26 -4.07
CA VAL A 122 17.70 -1.22 -3.31
C VAL A 122 16.38 -1.46 -4.06
N VAL A 123 16.01 -2.72 -4.24
CA VAL A 123 14.74 -3.10 -4.87
C VAL A 123 13.87 -3.82 -3.83
N GLY A 124 12.59 -3.54 -3.81
CA GLY A 124 11.68 -4.21 -2.88
C GLY A 124 10.22 -4.06 -3.23
N ASN A 125 9.40 -4.79 -2.47
CA ASN A 125 7.95 -4.81 -2.64
C ASN A 125 7.33 -3.44 -2.29
N ASP A 126 6.34 -3.04 -3.08
CA ASP A 126 5.63 -1.76 -2.95
C ASP A 126 4.89 -1.63 -1.59
N GLY A 127 4.22 -2.68 -1.13
CA GLY A 127 3.58 -2.71 0.18
C GLY A 127 4.60 -2.51 1.31
N ASN A 128 5.73 -3.22 1.27
CA ASN A 128 6.77 -3.11 2.28
C ASN A 128 7.38 -1.71 2.34
N PHE A 129 7.69 -1.12 1.21
CA PHE A 129 8.27 0.23 1.18
C PHE A 129 7.25 1.29 1.64
N GLY A 130 5.99 1.18 1.21
CA GLY A 130 4.92 2.02 1.75
C GLY A 130 4.80 1.90 3.27
N GLY A 131 4.91 0.66 3.78
CA GLY A 131 4.93 0.38 5.22
C GLY A 131 6.06 1.07 5.97
N VAL A 132 7.28 1.10 5.42
CA VAL A 132 8.44 1.79 6.03
C VAL A 132 8.18 3.29 6.17
N ALA A 133 7.62 3.93 5.14
CA ALA A 133 7.33 5.36 5.17
C ALA A 133 6.24 5.71 6.19
N GLU A 134 5.13 4.99 6.16
CA GLU A 134 4.04 5.21 7.11
C GLU A 134 4.46 4.87 8.55
N ALA A 135 5.27 3.83 8.74
CA ALA A 135 5.80 3.47 10.06
C ALA A 135 6.66 4.58 10.65
N LYS A 136 7.50 5.24 9.87
CA LYS A 136 8.29 6.39 10.33
C LYS A 136 7.39 7.49 10.90
N LEU A 137 6.33 7.82 10.18
CA LEU A 137 5.38 8.87 10.61
C LEU A 137 4.53 8.44 11.80
N ALA A 138 4.00 7.21 11.78
CA ALA A 138 3.14 6.71 12.85
C ALA A 138 3.88 6.60 14.18
N ARG A 139 5.15 6.22 14.15
CA ARG A 139 6.01 6.14 15.35
C ARG A 139 6.27 7.49 16.01
N ALA A 140 6.35 8.55 15.23
CA ALA A 140 6.69 9.89 15.75
C ALA A 140 7.92 9.86 16.69
N GLY A 141 8.98 9.12 16.30
CA GLY A 141 10.20 8.92 17.07
C GLY A 141 10.17 7.83 18.15
N ARG A 142 9.01 7.20 18.38
CA ARG A 142 8.89 6.09 19.34
C ARG A 142 9.42 4.78 18.74
N LYS A 143 9.90 3.88 19.61
CA LYS A 143 10.27 2.52 19.21
C LYS A 143 9.04 1.61 19.32
N ALA A 144 8.40 1.34 18.19
CA ALA A 144 7.21 0.49 18.08
C ALA A 144 7.19 -0.27 16.75
N SER A 145 6.63 -1.47 16.73
CA SER A 145 6.32 -2.18 15.50
C SER A 145 5.04 -1.63 14.87
N VAL A 146 4.96 -1.63 13.56
CA VAL A 146 3.84 -1.08 12.80
C VAL A 146 3.34 -2.09 11.79
N LEU A 147 2.05 -2.35 11.83
CA LEU A 147 1.32 -3.08 10.82
C LEU A 147 0.61 -2.07 9.92
N MET A 148 0.83 -2.10 8.63
CA MET A 148 0.11 -1.30 7.64
C MET A 148 -0.86 -2.18 6.86
N LEU A 149 -2.10 -1.70 6.69
CA LEU A 149 -3.15 -2.30 5.88
C LEU A 149 -3.71 -1.24 4.94
N MET A 150 -3.57 -1.44 3.65
CA MET A 150 -3.87 -0.45 2.62
C MET A 150 -4.92 -0.98 1.63
N PRO A 151 -6.22 -0.89 1.96
CA PRO A 151 -7.29 -1.31 1.06
C PRO A 151 -7.40 -0.34 -0.14
N GLY A 152 -7.24 -0.89 -1.33
CA GLY A 152 -7.39 -0.23 -2.62
C GLY A 152 -8.17 -1.12 -3.59
N SER A 153 -7.63 -1.39 -4.78
CA SER A 153 -8.11 -2.45 -5.68
C SER A 153 -7.84 -3.84 -5.10
N GLY A 154 -6.70 -4.02 -4.42
CA GLY A 154 -6.34 -5.13 -3.55
C GLY A 154 -6.09 -4.64 -2.12
N LEU A 155 -5.65 -5.54 -1.22
CA LEU A 155 -5.27 -5.21 0.16
C LEU A 155 -3.75 -5.35 0.32
N GLY A 156 -3.03 -4.23 0.14
CA GLY A 156 -1.62 -4.15 0.47
C GLY A 156 -1.39 -4.25 1.97
N CYS A 157 -0.42 -5.06 2.39
CA CYS A 157 -0.09 -5.26 3.79
C CYS A 157 1.42 -5.16 3.98
N ALA A 158 1.84 -4.59 5.11
CA ALA A 158 3.24 -4.59 5.50
C ALA A 158 3.36 -4.64 7.02
N TYR A 159 4.40 -5.30 7.51
CA TYR A 159 4.80 -5.21 8.90
C TYR A 159 6.24 -4.69 8.98
N VAL A 160 6.44 -3.68 9.79
CA VAL A 160 7.73 -3.05 10.03
C VAL A 160 8.07 -3.19 11.51
N ASP A 161 9.15 -3.88 11.83
CA ASP A 161 9.58 -4.11 13.19
C ASP A 161 9.97 -2.82 13.92
N ALA A 162 10.19 -2.88 15.21
CA ALA A 162 10.53 -1.71 16.03
C ALA A 162 11.86 -1.03 15.64
N ASP A 163 12.72 -1.70 14.89
CA ASP A 163 13.99 -1.17 14.39
C ASP A 163 13.87 -0.56 12.97
N GLY A 164 12.70 -0.65 12.34
CA GLY A 164 12.42 -0.05 11.04
C GLY A 164 12.59 -0.99 9.84
N ARG A 165 12.73 -2.30 10.10
CA ARG A 165 12.93 -3.29 9.04
C ARG A 165 11.58 -3.87 8.62
N PRO A 166 11.29 -3.89 7.32
CA PRO A 166 10.08 -4.58 6.82
C PRO A 166 10.24 -6.09 6.93
N LEU A 167 9.12 -6.79 7.06
CA LEU A 167 9.05 -8.25 6.96
C LEU A 167 9.01 -8.66 5.48
N ASP A 168 10.16 -9.02 4.92
CA ASP A 168 10.25 -9.43 3.51
C ASP A 168 9.94 -10.93 3.32
N GLY A 169 10.33 -11.78 4.28
CA GLY A 169 10.23 -13.23 4.18
C GLY A 169 11.26 -13.84 3.20
N ASP A 170 11.31 -15.15 3.14
CA ASP A 170 12.28 -15.88 2.31
C ASP A 170 12.01 -15.77 0.81
N THR A 171 10.76 -15.50 0.43
CA THR A 171 10.33 -15.36 -0.97
C THR A 171 10.16 -13.90 -1.39
N LEU A 172 10.50 -12.96 -0.52
CA LEU A 172 10.33 -11.52 -0.72
C LEU A 172 8.87 -11.11 -1.01
N ALA A 173 7.92 -11.98 -0.69
CA ALA A 173 6.50 -11.70 -0.87
C ALA A 173 5.95 -10.70 0.14
N GLY A 174 6.72 -10.45 1.21
CA GLY A 174 6.26 -9.61 2.30
C GLY A 174 5.09 -10.21 3.07
N LEU A 175 4.16 -9.37 3.49
CA LEU A 175 2.98 -9.77 4.24
C LEU A 175 1.74 -9.83 3.33
N GLU A 176 1.50 -10.98 2.69
CA GLU A 176 0.31 -11.23 1.84
C GLU A 176 -0.93 -11.59 2.66
N SER A 177 -1.13 -10.94 3.81
CA SER A 177 -2.18 -11.27 4.76
C SER A 177 -3.60 -10.97 4.27
N GLY A 178 -3.75 -10.13 3.25
CA GLY A 178 -5.03 -9.90 2.57
C GLY A 178 -5.62 -11.18 1.97
N HIS A 179 -4.78 -12.17 1.69
CA HIS A 179 -5.20 -13.46 1.14
C HIS A 179 -5.46 -14.55 2.19
N LEU A 180 -5.40 -14.21 3.48
CA LEU A 180 -5.89 -15.10 4.55
C LEU A 180 -7.43 -15.19 4.52
N PRO A 181 -8.02 -16.33 4.92
CA PRO A 181 -9.47 -16.45 5.02
C PRO A 181 -10.03 -15.49 6.08
N ALA A 182 -11.09 -14.76 5.71
CA ALA A 182 -11.79 -13.89 6.64
C ALA A 182 -12.64 -14.72 7.61
N PRO A 183 -12.64 -14.43 8.94
CA PRO A 183 -13.43 -15.16 9.92
C PRO A 183 -14.89 -14.70 9.92
N LEU A 184 -15.57 -14.80 8.79
CA LEU A 184 -16.89 -14.24 8.51
C LEU A 184 -18.00 -14.80 9.40
N HIS A 185 -17.84 -16.02 9.90
CA HIS A 185 -18.80 -16.64 10.84
C HIS A 185 -18.99 -15.82 12.12
N LEU A 186 -17.95 -15.06 12.53
CA LEU A 186 -18.04 -14.15 13.68
C LEU A 186 -18.90 -12.91 13.38
N LEU A 187 -19.16 -12.62 12.11
CA LEU A 187 -20.03 -11.52 11.65
C LEU A 187 -21.43 -12.01 11.23
N GLY A 188 -21.72 -13.30 11.44
CA GLY A 188 -23.00 -13.90 11.04
C GLY A 188 -23.15 -14.10 9.54
N TRP A 189 -22.06 -14.09 8.78
CA TRP A 189 -22.12 -14.38 7.35
C TRP A 189 -22.45 -15.85 7.11
N THR A 190 -23.51 -16.10 6.37
CA THR A 190 -23.99 -17.45 6.03
C THR A 190 -23.89 -17.75 4.54
N GLY A 191 -23.54 -16.75 3.73
CA GLY A 191 -23.36 -16.87 2.28
C GLY A 191 -22.10 -17.65 1.90
N LYS A 192 -21.98 -17.94 0.62
CA LYS A 192 -20.71 -18.46 0.07
C LYS A 192 -19.61 -17.44 0.22
N PRO A 193 -18.33 -17.88 0.36
CA PRO A 193 -17.20 -17.00 0.30
C PRO A 193 -17.19 -16.17 -0.99
N LEU A 194 -16.86 -14.87 -0.89
CA LEU A 194 -16.70 -14.02 -2.06
C LEU A 194 -15.43 -14.41 -2.83
N PRO A 195 -15.47 -14.35 -4.17
CA PRO A 195 -14.29 -14.64 -4.99
C PRO A 195 -13.19 -13.59 -4.79
N CYS A 196 -11.94 -14.03 -4.77
CA CYS A 196 -10.76 -13.18 -4.75
C CYS A 196 -9.99 -13.29 -6.06
N GLY A 197 -9.38 -12.18 -6.52
CA GLY A 197 -8.55 -12.13 -7.71
C GLY A 197 -7.35 -13.10 -7.69
N CYS A 198 -6.93 -13.56 -6.50
CA CYS A 198 -5.87 -14.55 -6.36
C CYS A 198 -6.28 -15.99 -6.74
N GLY A 199 -7.56 -16.22 -7.04
CA GLY A 199 -8.11 -17.53 -7.43
C GLY A 199 -8.41 -18.49 -6.28
N ARG A 200 -8.17 -18.11 -5.00
CA ARG A 200 -8.55 -18.90 -3.83
C ARG A 200 -10.05 -18.77 -3.55
N ASP A 201 -10.68 -19.85 -3.12
CA ASP A 201 -12.12 -19.98 -2.89
C ASP A 201 -12.53 -19.91 -1.41
N TRP A 202 -11.60 -19.66 -0.51
CA TRP A 202 -11.82 -19.65 0.94
C TRP A 202 -12.32 -18.33 1.54
N GLY A 203 -12.58 -17.31 0.70
CA GLY A 203 -13.06 -16.00 1.16
C GLY A 203 -11.93 -15.15 1.78
N CYS A 204 -10.96 -14.76 0.94
CA CYS A 204 -9.88 -13.88 1.36
C CYS A 204 -10.38 -12.59 1.99
N VAL A 205 -9.70 -12.06 3.00
CA VAL A 205 -9.99 -10.75 3.61
C VAL A 205 -10.10 -9.66 2.54
N GLU A 206 -9.21 -9.68 1.56
CA GLU A 206 -9.19 -8.75 0.43
C GLU A 206 -10.54 -8.66 -0.30
N ALA A 207 -11.22 -9.80 -0.50
CA ALA A 207 -12.51 -9.85 -1.19
C ALA A 207 -13.64 -9.08 -0.47
N TYR A 208 -13.45 -8.74 0.81
CA TYR A 208 -14.44 -8.02 1.63
C TYR A 208 -14.00 -6.61 2.01
N THR A 209 -12.72 -6.27 1.87
CA THR A 209 -12.17 -5.02 2.40
C THR A 209 -11.70 -4.05 1.32
N THR A 210 -11.84 -4.42 0.05
CA THR A 210 -11.33 -3.63 -1.08
C THR A 210 -12.44 -3.17 -2.03
N ILE A 211 -12.07 -2.30 -2.97
CA ILE A 211 -12.99 -1.83 -4.03
C ILE A 211 -13.54 -3.00 -4.85
N SER A 212 -12.70 -4.01 -5.11
CA SER A 212 -13.11 -5.20 -5.86
C SER A 212 -14.24 -5.97 -5.19
N GLY A 213 -14.29 -5.97 -3.85
CA GLY A 213 -15.34 -6.61 -3.07
C GLY A 213 -16.64 -5.82 -2.97
N LEU A 214 -16.60 -4.50 -3.12
CA LEU A 214 -17.78 -3.64 -2.93
C LEU A 214 -18.96 -4.02 -3.85
N ARG A 215 -18.70 -4.52 -5.05
CA ARG A 215 -19.74 -5.00 -5.94
C ARG A 215 -20.55 -6.14 -5.28
N HIS A 216 -19.85 -7.14 -4.78
CA HIS A 216 -20.48 -8.31 -4.17
C HIS A 216 -21.17 -7.97 -2.85
N LEU A 217 -20.55 -7.07 -2.07
CA LEU A 217 -21.17 -6.57 -0.85
C LEU A 217 -22.44 -5.77 -1.14
N LEU A 218 -22.46 -4.96 -2.19
CA LEU A 218 -23.67 -4.27 -2.62
C LEU A 218 -24.76 -5.27 -3.05
N GLU A 219 -24.43 -6.26 -3.87
CA GLU A 219 -25.36 -7.30 -4.31
C GLU A 219 -25.94 -8.10 -3.11
N ASP A 220 -25.15 -8.35 -2.07
CA ASP A 220 -25.55 -9.04 -0.84
C ASP A 220 -26.45 -8.18 0.07
N HIS A 221 -26.14 -6.89 0.19
CA HIS A 221 -26.89 -6.00 1.09
C HIS A 221 -28.21 -5.46 0.48
N LEU A 222 -28.27 -5.29 -0.84
CA LEU A 222 -29.46 -4.73 -1.53
C LEU A 222 -30.78 -5.40 -1.15
N PRO A 223 -30.88 -6.73 -1.00
CA PRO A 223 -32.15 -7.37 -0.60
C PRO A 223 -32.69 -6.91 0.76
N SER A 224 -31.82 -6.45 1.64
CA SER A 224 -32.22 -5.89 2.95
C SER A 224 -32.71 -4.43 2.85
N PHE A 225 -32.56 -3.80 1.68
CA PHE A 225 -32.95 -2.41 1.42
C PHE A 225 -33.85 -2.32 0.15
N PRO A 226 -35.01 -3.01 0.09
CA PRO A 226 -35.79 -3.12 -1.15
C PRO A 226 -36.34 -1.77 -1.63
N ASP A 227 -36.54 -0.83 -0.71
CA ASP A 227 -37.04 0.52 -1.04
C ASP A 227 -35.95 1.52 -1.42
N HIS A 228 -34.67 1.14 -1.30
CA HIS A 228 -33.54 1.99 -1.62
C HIS A 228 -33.50 2.32 -3.12
N GLU A 229 -33.08 3.54 -3.50
CA GLU A 229 -33.01 3.95 -4.89
C GLU A 229 -32.05 3.10 -5.73
N LEU A 230 -30.93 2.62 -5.16
CA LEU A 230 -30.01 1.71 -5.86
C LEU A 230 -30.63 0.33 -6.13
N ALA A 231 -31.61 -0.12 -5.31
CA ALA A 231 -32.33 -1.36 -5.57
C ALA A 231 -33.31 -1.19 -6.75
N LYS A 232 -33.89 -0.01 -6.90
CA LYS A 232 -34.88 0.33 -7.94
C LYS A 232 -34.24 0.87 -9.24
N SER A 233 -32.95 1.20 -9.20
CA SER A 233 -32.23 1.79 -10.33
C SER A 233 -31.79 0.73 -11.34
N ASP A 234 -31.93 1.03 -12.64
CA ASP A 234 -31.38 0.25 -13.75
C ASP A 234 -29.94 0.62 -14.10
N ALA A 235 -29.30 1.51 -13.31
CA ALA A 235 -27.91 1.91 -13.53
C ALA A 235 -26.95 0.70 -13.49
N PRO A 236 -25.88 0.70 -14.29
CA PRO A 236 -24.87 -0.35 -14.25
C PRO A 236 -24.31 -0.52 -12.84
N ILE A 237 -24.05 -1.77 -12.45
CA ILE A 237 -23.53 -2.08 -11.09
C ILE A 237 -22.25 -1.30 -10.76
N LYS A 238 -21.39 -1.06 -11.75
CA LYS A 238 -20.17 -0.26 -11.58
C LYS A 238 -20.46 1.17 -11.11
N GLU A 239 -21.47 1.81 -11.69
CA GLU A 239 -21.86 3.18 -11.30
C GLU A 239 -22.45 3.20 -9.89
N LYS A 240 -23.28 2.21 -9.56
CA LYS A 240 -23.81 2.05 -8.19
C LYS A 240 -22.67 1.93 -7.18
N VAL A 241 -21.69 1.08 -7.45
CA VAL A 241 -20.50 0.86 -6.58
C VAL A 241 -19.70 2.15 -6.41
N LEU A 242 -19.44 2.88 -7.50
CA LEU A 242 -18.67 4.13 -7.45
C LEU A 242 -19.37 5.20 -6.60
N SER A 243 -20.70 5.17 -6.51
CA SER A 243 -21.47 6.14 -5.69
C SER A 243 -21.48 5.81 -4.18
N LEU A 244 -21.11 4.58 -3.77
CA LEU A 244 -21.27 4.13 -2.39
C LEU A 244 -20.49 4.98 -1.39
N ARG A 245 -19.26 5.36 -1.71
CA ARG A 245 -18.44 6.14 -0.79
C ARG A 245 -19.06 7.51 -0.50
N ASP A 246 -19.48 8.21 -1.52
CA ASP A 246 -20.12 9.52 -1.36
C ASP A 246 -21.45 9.42 -0.62
N ARG A 247 -22.23 8.38 -0.90
CA ARG A 247 -23.46 8.07 -0.18
C ARG A 247 -23.23 7.79 1.30
N ALA A 248 -22.20 6.99 1.63
CA ALA A 248 -21.87 6.69 3.02
C ALA A 248 -21.46 7.96 3.78
N GLN A 249 -20.76 8.88 3.14
CA GLN A 249 -20.39 10.19 3.71
C GLN A 249 -21.63 11.07 3.97
N LEU A 250 -22.69 10.88 3.21
CA LEU A 250 -23.99 11.57 3.40
C LEU A 250 -24.92 10.85 4.37
N GLY A 251 -24.49 9.73 4.95
CA GLY A 251 -25.27 8.97 5.92
C GLY A 251 -26.30 8.02 5.31
N ASP A 252 -26.19 7.67 4.02
CA ASP A 252 -27.01 6.67 3.36
C ASP A 252 -26.91 5.32 4.07
N ALA A 253 -28.03 4.79 4.53
CA ALA A 253 -28.06 3.61 5.41
C ALA A 253 -27.52 2.34 4.75
N LEU A 254 -27.77 2.13 3.45
CA LEU A 254 -27.23 0.99 2.70
C LEU A 254 -25.70 1.12 2.56
N ALA A 255 -25.24 2.27 2.11
CA ALA A 255 -23.81 2.50 1.91
C ALA A 255 -23.03 2.44 3.24
N VAL A 256 -23.58 3.03 4.31
CA VAL A 256 -23.01 2.94 5.66
C VAL A 256 -22.95 1.49 6.13
N SER A 257 -23.99 0.66 5.92
CA SER A 257 -23.99 -0.74 6.33
C SER A 257 -22.89 -1.55 5.62
N ILE A 258 -22.63 -1.27 4.34
CA ILE A 258 -21.57 -1.91 3.55
C ILE A 258 -20.19 -1.53 4.09
N PHE A 259 -19.91 -0.25 4.32
CA PHE A 259 -18.60 0.17 4.85
C PHE A 259 -18.40 -0.24 6.31
N ASP A 260 -19.45 -0.31 7.14
CA ASP A 260 -19.37 -0.86 8.49
C ASP A 260 -19.05 -2.36 8.45
N PHE A 261 -19.66 -3.12 7.54
CA PHE A 261 -19.33 -4.54 7.37
C PHE A 261 -17.87 -4.70 6.95
N GLN A 262 -17.41 -3.93 5.96
CA GLN A 262 -16.03 -3.91 5.51
C GLN A 262 -15.07 -3.58 6.66
N ALA A 263 -15.39 -2.57 7.47
CA ALA A 263 -14.59 -2.16 8.63
C ALA A 263 -14.55 -3.25 9.71
N ARG A 264 -15.65 -3.99 9.93
CA ARG A 264 -15.66 -5.14 10.86
C ARG A 264 -14.78 -6.28 10.39
N VAL A 265 -14.81 -6.61 9.08
CA VAL A 265 -13.89 -7.62 8.53
C VAL A 265 -12.44 -7.17 8.70
N MET A 266 -12.15 -5.90 8.43
CA MET A 266 -10.82 -5.31 8.67
C MET A 266 -10.42 -5.40 10.14
N GLY A 267 -11.33 -5.14 11.08
CA GLY A 267 -11.08 -5.22 12.51
C GLY A 267 -10.74 -6.65 12.98
N LEU A 268 -11.47 -7.65 12.48
CA LEU A 268 -11.12 -9.06 12.75
C LEU A 268 -9.76 -9.44 12.18
N HIS A 269 -9.41 -8.89 11.02
CA HIS A 269 -8.09 -9.09 10.42
C HIS A 269 -6.99 -8.42 11.26
N VAL A 270 -7.22 -7.18 11.73
CA VAL A 270 -6.34 -6.48 12.66
C VAL A 270 -6.12 -7.32 13.93
N ALA A 271 -7.18 -7.88 14.51
CA ALA A 271 -7.06 -8.74 15.68
C ALA A 271 -6.18 -9.97 15.40
N SER A 272 -6.43 -10.68 14.28
CA SER A 272 -5.66 -11.87 13.89
C SER A 272 -4.17 -11.57 13.71
N LEU A 273 -3.85 -10.44 13.05
CA LEU A 273 -2.46 -10.04 12.82
C LEU A 273 -1.81 -9.50 14.11
N THR A 274 -2.54 -8.80 14.96
CA THR A 274 -2.02 -8.35 16.25
C THR A 274 -1.72 -9.53 17.17
N MET A 275 -2.57 -10.57 17.17
CA MET A 275 -2.29 -11.81 17.91
C MET A 275 -1.05 -12.56 17.38
N THR A 276 -0.70 -12.38 16.12
CA THR A 276 0.42 -13.10 15.47
C THR A 276 1.73 -12.30 15.55
N LEU A 277 1.67 -10.99 15.31
CA LEU A 277 2.84 -10.12 15.13
C LEU A 277 3.08 -9.16 16.30
N ASP A 278 2.12 -9.05 17.20
CA ASP A 278 2.13 -8.15 18.38
C ASP A 278 2.47 -6.69 17.99
N ALA A 279 1.80 -6.19 16.93
CA ALA A 279 2.01 -4.82 16.46
C ALA A 279 1.51 -3.80 17.49
N GLY A 280 2.32 -2.78 17.78
CA GLY A 280 1.95 -1.68 18.67
C GLY A 280 1.10 -0.61 17.99
N ILE A 281 1.27 -0.44 16.68
CA ILE A 281 0.54 0.54 15.85
C ILE A 281 0.00 -0.16 14.60
N VAL A 282 -1.26 0.08 14.28
CA VAL A 282 -1.88 -0.32 13.01
C VAL A 282 -2.19 0.94 12.22
N VAL A 283 -1.66 1.03 11.01
CA VAL A 283 -1.94 2.10 10.05
C VAL A 283 -2.93 1.57 9.01
N ILE A 284 -4.08 2.23 8.90
CA ILE A 284 -5.05 1.96 7.83
C ILE A 284 -4.90 3.03 6.76
N GLY A 285 -4.71 2.62 5.51
CA GLY A 285 -4.48 3.52 4.38
C GLY A 285 -5.48 3.37 3.25
N GLY A 286 -5.00 3.62 2.04
CA GLY A 286 -5.79 3.57 0.81
C GLY A 286 -6.80 4.71 0.67
N GLY A 287 -7.58 4.68 -0.40
CA GLY A 287 -8.53 5.74 -0.74
C GLY A 287 -9.66 5.98 0.27
N LEU A 288 -9.85 5.06 1.23
CA LEU A 288 -10.79 5.23 2.35
C LEU A 288 -10.27 6.23 3.40
N MET A 289 -8.95 6.38 3.49
CA MET A 289 -8.31 7.28 4.45
C MET A 289 -7.78 8.57 3.80
N ASP A 290 -7.95 8.74 2.49
CA ASP A 290 -7.52 9.93 1.76
C ASP A 290 -8.39 11.14 2.14
N PRO A 291 -7.80 12.20 2.75
CA PRO A 291 -8.55 13.39 3.13
C PRO A 291 -9.08 14.22 1.95
N GLN A 292 -8.57 14.02 0.73
CA GLN A 292 -9.11 14.66 -0.48
C GLN A 292 -10.35 13.92 -1.01
N ALA A 293 -10.52 12.65 -0.67
CA ALA A 293 -11.58 11.79 -1.17
C ALA A 293 -12.66 11.46 -0.12
N THR A 294 -12.36 11.68 1.17
CA THR A 294 -13.25 11.31 2.27
C THR A 294 -13.32 12.37 3.37
N THR A 295 -14.49 12.50 3.99
CA THR A 295 -14.69 13.40 5.15
C THR A 295 -14.03 12.84 6.40
N THR A 296 -13.75 13.72 7.36
CA THR A 296 -13.21 13.33 8.67
C THR A 296 -14.15 12.36 9.39
N ASP A 297 -15.46 12.65 9.40
CA ASP A 297 -16.47 11.82 10.06
C ASP A 297 -16.52 10.41 9.49
N PHE A 298 -16.37 10.25 8.16
CA PHE A 298 -16.31 8.95 7.52
C PHE A 298 -15.07 8.16 7.96
N ARG A 299 -13.89 8.79 7.96
CA ARG A 299 -12.65 8.13 8.38
C ARG A 299 -12.67 7.74 9.85
N GLU A 300 -13.11 8.64 10.73
CA GLU A 300 -13.25 8.37 12.17
C GLU A 300 -14.24 7.23 12.45
N ARG A 301 -15.40 7.22 11.76
CA ARG A 301 -16.35 6.13 11.85
C ARG A 301 -15.72 4.80 11.44
N TYR A 302 -15.05 4.76 10.29
CA TYR A 302 -14.41 3.54 9.79
C TYR A 302 -13.39 2.99 10.79
N LEU A 303 -12.46 3.84 11.26
CA LEU A 303 -11.44 3.45 12.24
C LEU A 303 -12.03 3.01 13.58
N ARG A 304 -13.10 3.67 14.02
CA ARG A 304 -13.83 3.28 15.24
C ARG A 304 -14.45 1.89 15.09
N VAL A 305 -15.11 1.59 13.99
CA VAL A 305 -15.71 0.26 13.74
C VAL A 305 -14.63 -0.82 13.61
N VAL A 306 -13.49 -0.52 12.97
CA VAL A 306 -12.32 -1.42 12.95
C VAL A 306 -11.87 -1.75 14.39
N ARG A 307 -11.72 -0.74 15.24
CA ARG A 307 -11.32 -0.92 16.64
C ARG A 307 -12.34 -1.77 17.42
N GLU A 308 -13.61 -1.38 17.37
CA GLU A 308 -14.70 -2.08 18.05
C GLU A 308 -14.77 -3.56 17.67
N ALA A 309 -14.50 -3.90 16.41
CA ALA A 309 -14.49 -5.28 15.94
C ALA A 309 -13.24 -6.06 16.35
N ALA A 310 -12.09 -5.39 16.51
CA ALA A 310 -10.83 -6.03 16.93
C ALA A 310 -10.78 -6.30 18.45
N GLU A 311 -11.22 -5.34 19.26
CA GLU A 311 -11.05 -5.33 20.73
C GLU A 311 -11.46 -6.62 21.45
N PRO A 312 -12.59 -7.28 21.13
CA PRO A 312 -13.03 -8.50 21.82
C PRO A 312 -12.03 -9.67 21.72
N TYR A 313 -11.18 -9.66 20.71
CA TYR A 313 -10.26 -10.76 20.36
C TYR A 313 -8.80 -10.46 20.77
N LEU A 314 -8.54 -9.31 21.39
CA LEU A 314 -7.21 -8.90 21.83
C LEU A 314 -6.99 -9.23 23.30
N TRP A 315 -5.75 -9.58 23.68
CA TRP A 315 -5.35 -9.64 25.07
C TRP A 315 -5.47 -8.26 25.75
N PRO A 316 -5.70 -8.21 27.10
CA PRO A 316 -5.87 -6.93 27.79
C PRO A 316 -4.74 -5.92 27.53
N ALA A 317 -3.49 -6.36 27.56
CA ALA A 317 -2.34 -5.49 27.28
C ALA A 317 -2.29 -4.98 25.84
N GLN A 318 -2.69 -5.81 24.87
CA GLN A 318 -2.78 -5.40 23.46
C GLN A 318 -3.92 -4.40 23.26
N ARG A 319 -5.09 -4.65 23.86
CA ARG A 319 -6.26 -3.76 23.82
C ARG A 319 -5.94 -2.37 24.36
N GLU A 320 -5.17 -2.30 25.45
CA GLU A 320 -4.77 -1.04 26.08
C GLU A 320 -3.74 -0.26 25.23
N ARG A 321 -2.82 -0.96 24.55
CA ARG A 321 -1.66 -0.34 23.91
C ARG A 321 -1.79 -0.15 22.42
N LEU A 322 -2.66 -0.93 21.75
CA LEU A 322 -2.81 -0.88 20.30
C LEU A 322 -3.37 0.46 19.83
N GLU A 323 -2.61 1.14 19.00
CA GLU A 323 -3.06 2.34 18.31
C GLU A 323 -3.50 1.98 16.88
N ILE A 324 -4.68 2.43 16.47
CA ILE A 324 -5.16 2.30 15.09
C ILE A 324 -5.32 3.72 14.54
N VAL A 325 -4.53 4.05 13.51
CA VAL A 325 -4.40 5.40 12.97
C VAL A 325 -4.53 5.41 11.45
N PRO A 326 -4.96 6.54 10.84
CA PRO A 326 -4.95 6.65 9.40
C PRO A 326 -3.54 6.85 8.84
N ALA A 327 -3.30 6.37 7.62
CA ALA A 327 -2.12 6.69 6.82
C ALA A 327 -2.07 8.20 6.51
N ARG A 328 -0.86 8.72 6.29
CA ARG A 328 -0.62 10.15 6.10
C ARG A 328 -0.05 10.53 4.75
N LEU A 329 0.67 9.62 4.09
CA LEU A 329 1.38 9.89 2.83
C LEU A 329 0.53 9.53 1.60
N GLY A 330 -0.49 8.70 1.77
CA GLY A 330 -1.33 8.28 0.66
C GLY A 330 -0.49 7.70 -0.48
N ASP A 331 -0.66 8.24 -1.67
CA ASP A 331 0.02 7.81 -2.91
C ASP A 331 1.54 8.07 -2.94
N LEU A 332 2.10 8.74 -1.94
CA LEU A 332 3.54 8.99 -1.83
C LEU A 332 4.28 7.95 -1.02
N SER A 333 3.55 7.11 -0.27
CA SER A 333 4.14 6.21 0.73
C SER A 333 5.18 5.27 0.13
N GLN A 334 4.92 4.67 -1.05
CA GLN A 334 5.82 3.73 -1.69
C GLN A 334 7.13 4.39 -2.15
N ALA A 335 7.03 5.54 -2.83
CA ALA A 335 8.20 6.26 -3.31
C ALA A 335 9.04 6.81 -2.14
N ILE A 336 8.41 7.42 -1.12
CA ILE A 336 9.10 7.88 0.09
C ILE A 336 9.73 6.70 0.83
N GLY A 337 9.04 5.57 0.95
CA GLY A 337 9.57 4.36 1.58
C GLY A 337 10.79 3.81 0.86
N ALA A 338 10.74 3.73 -0.47
CA ALA A 338 11.87 3.35 -1.30
C ALA A 338 13.09 4.25 -1.05
N ALA A 339 12.88 5.56 -0.99
CA ALA A 339 13.93 6.53 -0.69
C ALA A 339 14.52 6.34 0.72
N LEU A 340 13.68 6.08 1.73
CA LEU A 340 14.11 5.82 3.11
C LEU A 340 14.94 4.54 3.22
N VAL A 341 14.54 3.47 2.53
CA VAL A 341 15.29 2.20 2.52
C VAL A 341 16.63 2.38 1.81
N ALA A 342 16.67 3.10 0.68
CA ALA A 342 17.91 3.43 -0.01
C ALA A 342 18.88 4.23 0.88
N ARG A 343 18.32 5.19 1.64
CA ARG A 343 19.10 5.97 2.60
C ARG A 343 19.68 5.08 3.71
N ALA A 344 18.87 4.19 4.28
CA ALA A 344 19.32 3.29 5.34
C ALA A 344 20.40 2.31 4.85
N ALA A 345 20.36 1.89 3.59
CA ALA A 345 21.36 1.00 2.98
C ALA A 345 22.70 1.72 2.67
N ALA A 346 22.73 3.06 2.68
CA ALA A 346 23.93 3.87 2.45
C ALA A 346 24.65 4.26 3.76
N GLU A 347 24.06 4.00 4.93
CA GLU A 347 24.65 4.21 6.26
C GLU A 347 25.56 3.04 6.66
#